data_f12ea4a6ed9ad4b30186d14de775b4af
#
_entry.id   f12ea4a6ed9ad4b30186d14de775b4af
#
_cell.length_a   1.000
_cell.length_b   1.000
_cell.length_c   1.000
_cell.angle_alpha   90.00
_cell.angle_beta   90.00
_cell.angle_gamma   90.00
#
_symmetry.space_group_name_H-M   'P 1'
#
loop_
_entity.id
_entity.type
_entity.pdbx_description
1 polymer ?
#
loop_
_entity_poly.entity_id
_entity_poly.type
_entity_poly.pdbx_seq_one_letter_code
_entity_poly.pdbx_strand_id
1 'polypeptide(L)'
;MTDSISYSQFRKDPRASWTIRLSRNLQYQLFKFGLWLGDRLTLSQLQKIGRGIGKLAYWLLSKERGIARAQLERVFPEISESTRSQWVHECFKHFGMLLMEFFALNHLMKNHQEHVNVEGYPIVEKALAKGK
;
A
#
# COMPACT_ATOMS: atom_id res chain seq x y z
N MET A 1 -23.98 -29.07 -21.00
CA MET A 1 -23.43 -29.75 -19.84
C MET A 1 -22.44 -28.80 -19.20
N THR A 2 -22.92 -28.05 -18.22
CA THR A 2 -22.10 -27.09 -17.46
C THR A 2 -21.70 -27.79 -16.17
N ASP A 3 -20.44 -28.22 -16.08
CA ASP A 3 -19.88 -28.77 -14.86
C ASP A 3 -19.85 -27.66 -13.80
N SER A 4 -20.76 -27.75 -12.86
CA SER A 4 -20.78 -26.94 -11.64
C SER A 4 -19.56 -27.35 -10.79
N ILE A 5 -18.49 -26.56 -10.85
CA ILE A 5 -17.34 -26.71 -9.95
C ILE A 5 -17.85 -26.54 -8.52
N SER A 6 -17.94 -27.66 -7.81
CA SER A 6 -18.40 -27.71 -6.43
C SER A 6 -17.39 -26.99 -5.52
N TYR A 7 -17.75 -25.87 -4.99
CA TYR A 7 -16.98 -25.10 -3.98
C TYR A 7 -16.68 -25.89 -2.69
N SER A 8 -17.22 -27.11 -2.56
CA SER A 8 -17.00 -27.99 -1.39
C SER A 8 -15.60 -28.63 -1.36
N GLN A 9 -14.90 -28.68 -2.50
CA GLN A 9 -13.55 -29.28 -2.56
C GLN A 9 -12.44 -28.36 -2.03
N PHE A 10 -12.67 -27.03 -1.93
CA PHE A 10 -11.69 -26.09 -1.38
C PHE A 10 -11.64 -26.07 0.16
N ARG A 11 -12.44 -26.85 0.84
CA ARG A 11 -12.63 -26.75 2.31
C ARG A 11 -11.78 -27.74 3.13
N LYS A 12 -11.00 -28.64 2.57
CA LYS A 12 -10.38 -29.71 3.36
C LYS A 12 -8.89 -29.91 3.10
N ASP A 13 -8.09 -28.89 3.47
CA ASP A 13 -6.70 -29.17 3.82
C ASP A 13 -6.48 -28.79 5.30
N PRO A 14 -6.52 -29.78 6.23
CA PRO A 14 -6.35 -29.52 7.66
C PRO A 14 -4.99 -28.95 8.02
N ARG A 15 -3.98 -29.16 7.16
CA ARG A 15 -2.62 -28.64 7.36
C ARG A 15 -2.50 -27.16 6.99
N ALA A 16 -3.33 -26.68 6.06
CA ALA A 16 -3.39 -25.25 5.70
C ALA A 16 -4.10 -24.41 6.77
N SER A 17 -4.90 -25.00 7.65
CA SER A 17 -5.78 -24.24 8.55
C SER A 17 -5.05 -23.54 9.69
N TRP A 18 -3.97 -24.10 10.27
CA TRP A 18 -3.26 -23.49 11.37
C TRP A 18 -2.24 -22.45 10.92
N THR A 19 -1.53 -22.70 9.81
CA THR A 19 -0.61 -21.73 9.20
C THR A 19 -1.37 -20.52 8.67
N ILE A 20 -2.53 -20.73 8.06
CA ILE A 20 -3.41 -19.65 7.60
C ILE A 20 -3.98 -18.85 8.78
N ARG A 21 -4.35 -19.52 9.89
CA ARG A 21 -4.83 -18.83 11.10
C ARG A 21 -3.72 -18.03 11.76
N LEU A 22 -2.51 -18.59 11.87
CA LEU A 22 -1.36 -17.91 12.44
C LEU A 22 -0.95 -16.70 11.59
N SER A 23 -0.90 -16.86 10.25
CA SER A 23 -0.60 -15.75 9.35
C SER A 23 -1.67 -14.66 9.40
N ARG A 24 -2.97 -15.00 9.49
CA ARG A 24 -4.05 -14.03 9.63
C ARG A 24 -4.00 -13.27 10.96
N ASN A 25 -3.71 -13.97 12.06
CA ASN A 25 -3.54 -13.33 13.36
C ASN A 25 -2.34 -12.37 13.35
N LEU A 26 -1.21 -12.78 12.77
CA LEU A 26 -0.04 -11.93 12.63
C LEU A 26 -0.34 -10.71 11.76
N GLN A 27 -0.99 -10.89 10.60
CA GLN A 27 -1.40 -9.81 9.73
C GLN A 27 -2.34 -8.83 10.45
N TYR A 28 -3.30 -9.34 11.20
CA TYR A 28 -4.21 -8.53 11.99
C TYR A 28 -3.49 -7.71 13.07
N GLN A 29 -2.55 -8.30 13.79
CA GLN A 29 -1.76 -7.61 14.80
C GLN A 29 -0.85 -6.54 14.17
N LEU A 30 -0.21 -6.86 13.03
CA LEU A 30 0.58 -5.90 12.27
C LEU A 30 -0.26 -4.72 11.79
N PHE A 31 -1.47 -5.00 11.29
CA PHE A 31 -2.40 -3.96 10.86
C PHE A 31 -2.83 -3.06 12.03
N LYS A 32 -3.19 -3.63 13.18
CA LYS A 32 -3.51 -2.87 14.40
C LYS A 32 -2.33 -2.02 14.88
N PHE A 33 -1.14 -2.59 14.84
CA PHE A 33 0.09 -1.87 15.19
C PHE A 33 0.34 -0.70 14.22
N GLY A 34 0.12 -0.90 12.92
CA GLY A 34 0.19 0.17 11.92
C GLY A 34 -0.79 1.31 12.20
N LEU A 35 -2.06 0.99 12.51
CA LEU A 35 -3.06 2.00 12.89
C LEU A 35 -2.66 2.75 14.17
N TRP A 36 -2.17 2.03 15.18
CA TRP A 36 -1.69 2.64 16.42
C TRP A 36 -0.51 3.59 16.17
N LEU A 37 0.43 3.21 15.30
CA LEU A 37 1.52 4.09 14.86
C LEU A 37 0.99 5.34 14.13
N GLY A 38 0.01 5.15 13.25
CA GLY A 38 -0.64 6.23 12.50
C GLY A 38 -1.30 7.27 13.40
N ASP A 39 -1.87 6.85 14.53
CA ASP A 39 -2.49 7.75 15.50
C ASP A 39 -1.48 8.47 16.42
N ARG A 40 -0.25 7.96 16.55
CA ARG A 40 0.76 8.46 17.50
C ARG A 40 1.86 9.29 16.86
N LEU A 41 2.18 9.04 15.62
CA LEU A 41 3.32 9.64 14.93
C LEU A 41 2.87 10.72 13.94
N THR A 42 3.74 11.71 13.75
CA THR A 42 3.55 12.71 12.71
C THR A 42 3.73 12.11 11.33
N LEU A 43 3.12 12.71 10.30
CA LEU A 43 3.25 12.26 8.92
C LEU A 43 4.71 12.14 8.48
N SER A 44 5.56 13.11 8.85
CA SER A 44 6.99 13.09 8.54
C SER A 44 7.72 11.90 9.17
N GLN A 45 7.38 11.54 10.42
CA GLN A 45 7.95 10.36 11.09
C GLN A 45 7.50 9.07 10.42
N LEU A 46 6.21 8.96 10.07
CA LEU A 46 5.67 7.81 9.35
C LEU A 46 6.33 7.63 7.98
N GLN A 47 6.53 8.70 7.23
CA GLN A 47 7.24 8.66 5.95
C GLN A 47 8.70 8.20 6.09
N LYS A 48 9.40 8.61 7.14
CA LYS A 48 10.77 8.12 7.42
C LYS A 48 10.79 6.61 7.69
N ILE A 49 9.86 6.12 8.50
CA ILE A 49 9.67 4.69 8.76
C ILE A 49 9.32 3.96 7.47
N GLY A 50 8.37 4.49 6.69
CA GLY A 50 7.97 3.95 5.41
C GLY A 50 9.13 3.80 4.41
N ARG A 51 9.99 4.82 4.30
CA ARG A 51 11.21 4.74 3.49
C ARG A 51 12.14 3.62 3.96
N GLY A 52 12.28 3.44 5.27
CA GLY A 52 13.07 2.34 5.84
C GLY A 52 12.47 0.98 5.48
N ILE A 53 11.17 0.80 5.65
CA ILE A 53 10.43 -0.41 5.26
C ILE A 53 10.59 -0.68 3.76
N GLY A 54 10.43 0.35 2.91
CA GLY A 54 10.62 0.22 1.46
C GLY A 54 12.02 -0.21 1.07
N LYS A 55 13.07 0.34 1.70
CA LYS A 55 14.45 -0.12 1.50
C LYS A 55 14.64 -1.57 1.90
N LEU A 56 14.11 -1.98 3.06
CA LEU A 56 14.16 -3.36 3.51
C LEU A 56 13.43 -4.29 2.54
N ALA A 57 12.24 -3.91 2.11
CA ALA A 57 11.46 -4.66 1.12
C ALA A 57 12.22 -4.82 -0.21
N TYR A 58 12.91 -3.79 -0.69
CA TYR A 58 13.76 -3.88 -1.88
C TYR A 58 14.81 -4.98 -1.76
N TRP A 59 15.42 -5.17 -0.59
CA TRP A 59 16.41 -6.23 -0.37
C TRP A 59 15.77 -7.60 -0.23
N LEU A 60 14.65 -7.72 0.47
CA LEU A 60 14.01 -9.00 0.77
C LEU A 60 13.18 -9.55 -0.39
N LEU A 61 12.52 -8.68 -1.16
CA LEU A 61 11.58 -9.06 -2.22
C LEU A 61 12.27 -9.09 -3.59
N SER A 62 13.19 -10.05 -3.78
CA SER A 62 13.98 -10.17 -5.02
C SER A 62 13.13 -10.48 -6.24
N LYS A 63 12.06 -11.27 -6.08
CA LYS A 63 11.13 -11.64 -7.15
C LYS A 63 10.35 -10.42 -7.66
N GLU A 64 9.77 -9.64 -6.76
CA GLU A 64 9.01 -8.43 -7.05
C GLU A 64 9.89 -7.36 -7.69
N ARG A 65 11.12 -7.23 -7.20
CA ARG A 65 12.15 -6.37 -7.82
C ARG A 65 12.46 -6.80 -9.25
N GLY A 66 12.59 -8.09 -9.51
CA GLY A 66 12.80 -8.64 -10.85
C GLY A 66 11.64 -8.32 -11.80
N ILE A 67 10.40 -8.47 -11.33
CA ILE A 67 9.19 -8.11 -12.09
C ILE A 67 9.16 -6.62 -12.42
N ALA A 68 9.43 -5.75 -11.43
CA ALA A 68 9.46 -4.31 -11.65
C ALA A 68 10.53 -3.89 -12.67
N ARG A 69 11.72 -4.50 -12.62
CA ARG A 69 12.79 -4.26 -13.62
C ARG A 69 12.36 -4.68 -15.02
N ALA A 70 11.78 -5.87 -15.17
CA ALA A 70 11.32 -6.35 -16.46
C ALA A 70 10.19 -5.49 -17.05
N GLN A 71 9.31 -4.95 -16.22
CA GLN A 71 8.28 -4.00 -16.65
C GLN A 71 8.90 -2.69 -17.14
N LEU A 72 9.85 -2.10 -16.41
CA LEU A 72 10.55 -0.90 -16.83
C LEU A 72 11.35 -1.10 -18.12
N GLU A 73 12.00 -2.25 -18.30
CA GLU A 73 12.71 -2.59 -19.53
C GLU A 73 11.79 -2.65 -20.75
N ARG A 74 10.57 -3.16 -20.54
CA ARG A 74 9.57 -3.25 -21.63
C ARG A 74 9.01 -1.88 -22.01
N VAL A 75 8.80 -0.98 -21.03
CA VAL A 75 8.18 0.34 -21.27
C VAL A 75 9.22 1.38 -21.67
N PHE A 76 10.44 1.29 -21.12
CA PHE A 76 11.54 2.22 -21.34
C PHE A 76 12.82 1.47 -21.71
N PRO A 77 12.89 0.89 -22.91
CA PRO A 77 14.05 0.10 -23.34
C PRO A 77 15.35 0.91 -23.44
N GLU A 78 15.22 2.23 -23.66
CA GLU A 78 16.35 3.16 -23.85
C GLU A 78 17.07 3.55 -22.56
N ILE A 79 16.47 3.33 -21.39
CA ILE A 79 17.11 3.73 -20.12
C ILE A 79 18.20 2.73 -19.72
N SER A 80 19.29 3.26 -19.12
CA SER A 80 20.39 2.45 -18.64
C SER A 80 19.97 1.51 -17.50
N GLU A 81 20.67 0.39 -17.35
CA GLU A 81 20.41 -0.58 -16.27
C GLU A 81 20.59 0.07 -14.86
N SER A 82 21.54 0.99 -14.72
CA SER A 82 21.75 1.74 -13.48
C SER A 82 20.55 2.61 -13.15
N THR A 83 20.02 3.34 -14.13
CA THR A 83 18.83 4.19 -13.98
C THR A 83 17.60 3.33 -13.65
N ARG A 84 17.43 2.20 -14.34
CA ARG A 84 16.35 1.24 -14.09
C ARG A 84 16.39 0.72 -12.66
N SER A 85 17.56 0.33 -12.19
CA SER A 85 17.76 -0.15 -10.82
C SER A 85 17.44 0.94 -9.78
N GLN A 86 17.86 2.18 -10.04
CA GLN A 86 17.55 3.32 -9.19
C GLN A 86 16.04 3.59 -9.12
N TRP A 87 15.34 3.57 -10.25
CA TRP A 87 13.89 3.80 -10.30
C TRP A 87 13.12 2.73 -9.53
N VAL A 88 13.50 1.46 -9.68
CA VAL A 88 12.91 0.37 -8.89
C VAL A 88 13.14 0.61 -7.39
N HIS A 89 14.35 0.98 -6.99
CA HIS A 89 14.66 1.27 -5.59
C HIS A 89 13.82 2.43 -5.03
N GLU A 90 13.67 3.52 -5.79
CA GLU A 90 12.83 4.65 -5.40
C GLU A 90 11.34 4.23 -5.32
N CYS A 91 10.86 3.41 -6.27
CA CYS A 91 9.50 2.89 -6.27
C CYS A 91 9.20 2.11 -4.96
N PHE A 92 10.10 1.24 -4.53
CA PHE A 92 9.94 0.52 -3.25
C PHE A 92 9.91 1.45 -2.04
N LYS A 93 10.73 2.50 -2.03
CA LYS A 93 10.72 3.52 -0.96
C LYS A 93 9.40 4.29 -0.94
N HIS A 94 8.90 4.70 -2.10
CA HIS A 94 7.61 5.37 -2.22
C HIS A 94 6.45 4.48 -1.79
N PHE A 95 6.48 3.21 -2.18
CA PHE A 95 5.47 2.25 -1.75
C PHE A 95 5.45 2.06 -0.23
N GLY A 96 6.63 2.00 0.40
CA GLY A 96 6.72 1.94 1.85
C GLY A 96 6.17 3.20 2.53
N MET A 97 6.42 4.41 1.98
CA MET A 97 5.83 5.65 2.48
C MET A 97 4.30 5.64 2.35
N LEU A 98 3.78 5.29 1.18
CA LEU A 98 2.35 5.20 0.91
C LEU A 98 1.64 4.23 1.88
N LEU A 99 2.27 3.10 2.19
CA LEU A 99 1.75 2.15 3.18
C LEU A 99 1.61 2.79 4.56
N MET A 100 2.59 3.58 4.99
CA MET A 100 2.53 4.27 6.28
C MET A 100 1.53 5.42 6.29
N GLU A 101 1.39 6.16 5.18
CA GLU A 101 0.37 7.19 5.00
C GLU A 101 -1.04 6.61 5.05
N PHE A 102 -1.23 5.40 4.50
CA PHE A 102 -2.51 4.69 4.62
C PHE A 102 -2.90 4.44 6.09
N PHE A 103 -1.96 4.07 6.95
CA PHE A 103 -2.23 3.92 8.38
C PHE A 103 -2.51 5.24 9.09
N ALA A 104 -2.00 6.36 8.58
CA ALA A 104 -2.26 7.70 9.10
C ALA A 104 -3.57 8.33 8.56
N LEU A 105 -4.31 7.63 7.69
CA LEU A 105 -5.44 8.21 6.97
C LEU A 105 -6.49 8.82 7.92
N ASN A 106 -6.78 8.17 9.05
CA ASN A 106 -7.70 8.70 10.04
C ASN A 106 -7.24 10.05 10.63
N HIS A 107 -5.94 10.16 10.90
CA HIS A 107 -5.33 11.41 11.40
C HIS A 107 -5.35 12.49 10.32
N LEU A 108 -5.02 12.15 9.08
CA LEU A 108 -5.04 13.06 7.93
C LEU A 108 -6.47 13.56 7.64
N MET A 109 -7.47 12.68 7.74
CA MET A 109 -8.88 13.06 7.52
C MET A 109 -9.43 14.00 8.59
N LYS A 110 -9.02 13.85 9.85
CA LYS A 110 -9.40 14.76 10.93
C LYS A 110 -8.81 16.15 10.74
N ASN A 111 -7.61 16.25 10.19
CA ASN A 111 -6.86 17.49 9.98
C ASN A 111 -6.73 17.83 8.49
N HIS A 112 -7.71 17.44 7.67
CA HIS A 112 -7.64 17.57 6.21
C HIS A 112 -7.39 19.01 5.74
N GLN A 113 -7.91 20.01 6.46
CA GLN A 113 -7.75 21.43 6.11
C GLN A 113 -6.29 21.91 6.19
N GLU A 114 -5.44 21.25 7.01
CA GLU A 114 -4.02 21.58 7.13
C GLU A 114 -3.19 20.95 6.01
N HIS A 115 -3.68 19.85 5.41
CA HIS A 115 -2.91 19.03 4.48
C HIS A 115 -3.42 19.06 3.04
N VAL A 116 -4.66 19.49 2.84
CA VAL A 116 -5.32 19.49 1.52
C VAL A 116 -5.95 20.85 1.25
N ASN A 117 -5.41 21.56 0.27
CA ASN A 117 -6.04 22.76 -0.26
C ASN A 117 -6.95 22.36 -1.42
N VAL A 118 -8.26 22.42 -1.21
CA VAL A 118 -9.25 22.08 -2.25
C VAL A 118 -9.66 23.36 -2.96
N GLU A 119 -9.11 23.59 -4.13
CA GLU A 119 -9.55 24.67 -5.00
C GLU A 119 -10.94 24.36 -5.56
N GLY A 120 -11.84 25.34 -5.49
CA GLY A 120 -13.23 25.17 -6.00
C GLY A 120 -14.23 24.59 -4.99
N TYR A 121 -13.85 24.30 -3.75
CA TYR A 121 -14.77 23.82 -2.73
C TYR A 121 -16.04 24.70 -2.59
N PRO A 122 -15.98 26.06 -2.62
CA PRO A 122 -17.15 26.91 -2.57
C PRO A 122 -18.13 26.74 -3.73
N ILE A 123 -17.65 26.26 -4.90
CA ILE A 123 -18.49 25.98 -6.07
C ILE A 123 -19.32 24.72 -5.82
N VAL A 124 -18.69 23.68 -5.27
CA VAL A 124 -19.35 22.42 -4.92
C VAL A 124 -20.38 22.65 -3.81
N GLU A 125 -20.03 23.41 -2.78
CA GLU A 125 -20.93 23.74 -1.68
C GLU A 125 -22.17 24.51 -2.15
N LYS A 126 -22.00 25.51 -3.03
CA LYS A 126 -23.11 26.23 -3.67
C LYS A 126 -23.98 25.33 -4.55
N ALA A 127 -23.39 24.36 -5.23
CA ALA A 127 -24.15 23.42 -6.05
C ALA A 127 -24.97 22.46 -5.19
N LEU A 128 -24.39 21.92 -4.11
CA LEU A 128 -25.07 21.08 -3.14
C LEU A 128 -26.23 21.82 -2.43
N ALA A 129 -26.01 23.09 -2.05
CA ALA A 129 -27.04 23.93 -1.43
C ALA A 129 -28.24 24.22 -2.37
N LYS A 130 -28.03 24.15 -3.69
CA LYS A 130 -29.10 24.31 -4.70
C LYS A 130 -29.82 23.00 -5.03
N GLY A 131 -29.48 21.89 -4.39
CA GLY A 131 -30.13 20.59 -4.58
C GLY A 131 -29.92 19.98 -5.97
N LYS A 132 -28.82 20.29 -6.65
CA LYS A 132 -28.45 19.75 -7.98
C LYS A 132 -27.20 18.90 -7.87
#